data_a712ae834bd5dabc6f1f41db416f4fb7
#
_entry.id   a712ae834bd5dabc6f1f41db416f4fb7
#
_cell.length_a   1.000
_cell.length_b   1.000
_cell.length_c   1.000
_cell.angle_alpha   90.00
_cell.angle_beta   90.00
_cell.angle_gamma   90.00
#
_symmetry.space_group_name_H-M   'P 1'
#
loop_
_entity.id
_entity.type
_entity.pdbx_description
1 polymer ?
#
loop_
_entity_poly.entity_id
_entity_poly.type
_entity_poly.pdbx_seq_one_letter_code
_entity_poly.pdbx_strand_id
1 'polypeptide(L)'
;MRLLWVCVCWVPCLAAADWPQWRGPDRSNVSKETGLLQEWPADGPPVRWQASGLGLGISPVSVAAGRVYTVGNRDGAEYAFALDAATGAKVWATRLGATVAENSLMRWLTQRSPTVDGERVYTLTANGELFCLRAADGQKLWQKNYATDFPTRRPWGYCDYPMVDGDRLICTPFSINGMIVAFNKFNGEVVWTTLGEGEGPAGYGATVMSTAGGIPQYVFLFRNQLMGVAAEDGRVLWQHLRVDLRYGGTYTPLVQDLRIFSPNGYGGGMAMFKLTACGDEFVAEQEYHEPFNFDAFQDSTVLVGDHVYTFGPGGKPACIELGSGKVLWEKETAHGTKRAALTYAGDRLYLRHINGVVSLAEVSPAGYTEKGSFKIPLHEPSMGVTFPVVAAGRLWIRDNDRLFCYDIRAGGTGGGPVPPQDVLLTLTAEELAAEGSAAGPIRQGRDRAPDAIFIPTPDDVVERMLGMADVKPGELVYDLGSGDGRIVIAAAKKHGARAVGYEIDPRLVELSRKKVAEQQLDRLVTIEHEDVFTLDLSKADVITVFLYPALMERLKPQLQKLKPGTRIVSHQFEFPGVPAKQAVTVESKEDNESHRLFLWTAPLPARKPAPQEAPR
;
A
#
# COMPACT_ATOMS: atom_id res chain seq x y z
N MET A 1 43.17 -52.88 26.71
CA MET A 1 42.07 -51.91 26.83
C MET A 1 42.20 -50.88 25.70
N ARG A 2 41.46 -51.04 24.65
CA ARG A 2 41.43 -50.07 23.53
C ARG A 2 40.25 -49.14 23.79
N LEU A 3 40.52 -47.86 24.05
CA LEU A 3 39.48 -46.83 24.09
C LEU A 3 39.01 -46.53 22.67
N LEU A 4 37.75 -46.81 22.40
CA LEU A 4 37.03 -46.26 21.20
C LEU A 4 36.69 -44.78 21.50
N TRP A 5 37.24 -43.88 20.72
CA TRP A 5 36.80 -42.48 20.64
C TRP A 5 35.59 -42.45 19.73
N VAL A 6 34.40 -42.20 20.28
CA VAL A 6 33.20 -41.87 19.49
C VAL A 6 33.28 -40.39 19.13
N CYS A 7 33.63 -40.10 17.89
CA CYS A 7 33.45 -38.75 17.33
C CYS A 7 31.97 -38.46 17.17
N VAL A 8 31.36 -37.74 18.08
CA VAL A 8 30.05 -37.15 17.90
C VAL A 8 30.23 -35.99 16.93
N CYS A 9 29.92 -36.18 15.66
CA CYS A 9 29.75 -35.10 14.71
C CYS A 9 28.52 -34.28 15.13
N TRP A 10 28.78 -33.13 15.77
CA TRP A 10 27.78 -32.07 15.88
C TRP A 10 27.55 -31.53 14.46
N VAL A 11 26.48 -31.95 13.84
CA VAL A 11 25.89 -31.23 12.70
C VAL A 11 25.24 -29.99 13.31
N PRO A 12 25.72 -28.78 13.03
CA PRO A 12 25.00 -27.60 13.47
C PRO A 12 23.63 -27.66 12.79
N CYS A 13 22.58 -27.83 13.59
CA CYS A 13 21.23 -27.58 13.15
C CYS A 13 21.19 -26.08 12.82
N LEU A 14 21.34 -25.73 11.55
CA LEU A 14 21.12 -24.37 11.08
C LEU A 14 19.69 -24.01 11.53
N ALA A 15 19.59 -23.16 12.54
CA ALA A 15 18.31 -22.62 12.94
C ALA A 15 17.68 -21.98 11.68
N ALA A 16 16.47 -22.41 11.36
CA ALA A 16 15.73 -21.85 10.24
C ALA A 16 15.65 -20.33 10.40
N ALA A 17 15.94 -19.59 9.35
CA ALA A 17 15.99 -18.14 9.43
C ALA A 17 14.59 -17.55 9.60
N ASP A 18 14.40 -16.74 10.63
CA ASP A 18 13.19 -15.98 10.87
C ASP A 18 13.03 -14.86 9.81
N TRP A 19 11.78 -14.45 9.59
CA TRP A 19 11.40 -13.28 8.78
C TRP A 19 10.57 -12.33 9.66
N PRO A 20 11.21 -11.63 10.62
CA PRO A 20 10.50 -11.02 11.75
C PRO A 20 9.81 -9.71 11.43
N GLN A 21 9.99 -9.13 10.26
CA GLN A 21 9.47 -7.81 9.89
C GLN A 21 9.30 -7.66 8.37
N TRP A 22 8.78 -6.52 7.95
CA TRP A 22 8.67 -6.11 6.56
C TRP A 22 9.98 -6.28 5.81
N ARG A 23 9.92 -7.02 4.68
CA ARG A 23 11.07 -7.33 3.81
C ARG A 23 12.20 -8.11 4.49
N GLY A 24 11.90 -8.79 5.59
CA GLY A 24 12.85 -9.68 6.28
C GLY A 24 13.76 -9.00 7.29
N PRO A 25 14.74 -9.73 7.84
CA PRO A 25 15.59 -9.26 8.92
C PRO A 25 16.31 -7.94 8.61
N ASP A 26 16.83 -7.83 7.39
CA ASP A 26 17.63 -6.68 6.92
C ASP A 26 16.79 -5.70 6.09
N ARG A 27 15.47 -5.88 6.00
CA ARG A 27 14.55 -5.08 5.17
C ARG A 27 14.93 -5.02 3.68
N SER A 28 15.67 -6.01 3.21
CA SER A 28 16.23 -6.10 1.86
C SER A 28 15.36 -6.91 0.89
N ASN A 29 14.37 -7.63 1.40
CA ASN A 29 13.57 -8.64 0.67
C ASN A 29 14.43 -9.82 0.17
N VAL A 30 15.55 -10.07 0.86
CA VAL A 30 16.47 -11.18 0.60
C VAL A 30 16.43 -12.13 1.79
N SER A 31 16.10 -13.40 1.53
CA SER A 31 16.20 -14.47 2.51
C SER A 31 17.59 -15.11 2.45
N LYS A 32 18.17 -15.36 3.60
CA LYS A 32 19.45 -16.07 3.73
C LYS A 32 19.29 -17.59 3.80
N GLU A 33 18.09 -18.10 3.54
CA GLU A 33 17.79 -19.53 3.52
C GLU A 33 18.55 -20.23 2.41
N THR A 34 19.04 -21.43 2.73
CA THR A 34 19.76 -22.32 1.80
C THR A 34 19.10 -23.69 1.76
N GLY A 35 19.52 -24.56 0.81
CA GLY A 35 18.94 -25.89 0.69
C GLY A 35 17.47 -25.87 0.21
N LEU A 36 17.11 -24.87 -0.58
CA LEU A 36 15.78 -24.71 -1.16
C LEU A 36 15.71 -25.39 -2.54
N LEU A 37 14.48 -25.75 -2.96
CA LEU A 37 14.20 -26.26 -4.30
C LEU A 37 14.70 -25.28 -5.37
N GLN A 38 15.45 -25.78 -6.31
CA GLN A 38 16.01 -25.00 -7.41
C GLN A 38 15.11 -25.00 -8.65
N GLU A 39 14.19 -25.94 -8.73
CA GLU A 39 13.09 -26.05 -9.68
C GLU A 39 11.83 -26.51 -8.96
N TRP A 40 10.68 -26.10 -9.44
CA TRP A 40 9.40 -26.56 -8.90
C TRP A 40 8.82 -27.70 -9.73
N PRO A 41 8.13 -28.67 -9.10
CA PRO A 41 7.29 -29.63 -9.79
C PRO A 41 6.23 -28.92 -10.64
N ALA A 42 5.67 -29.63 -11.64
CA ALA A 42 4.65 -29.08 -12.53
C ALA A 42 3.42 -28.50 -11.79
N ASP A 43 3.06 -29.10 -10.66
CA ASP A 43 1.94 -28.66 -9.81
C ASP A 43 2.36 -27.67 -8.69
N GLY A 44 3.60 -27.18 -8.73
CA GLY A 44 4.19 -26.35 -7.70
C GLY A 44 4.74 -27.13 -6.50
N PRO A 45 5.31 -26.43 -5.50
CA PRO A 45 5.82 -27.05 -4.29
C PRO A 45 4.68 -27.60 -3.42
N PRO A 46 4.93 -28.67 -2.60
CA PRO A 46 3.90 -29.27 -1.77
C PRO A 46 3.26 -28.29 -0.79
N VAL A 47 1.93 -28.22 -0.79
CA VAL A 47 1.17 -27.46 0.23
C VAL A 47 1.24 -28.24 1.55
N ARG A 48 1.66 -27.57 2.63
CA ARG A 48 1.64 -28.12 3.98
C ARG A 48 0.30 -27.89 4.65
N TRP A 49 -0.17 -26.65 4.55
CA TRP A 49 -1.49 -26.24 5.03
C TRP A 49 -1.92 -24.94 4.36
N GLN A 50 -3.21 -24.68 4.39
CA GLN A 50 -3.80 -23.39 4.09
C GLN A 50 -4.75 -22.98 5.21
N ALA A 51 -4.81 -21.68 5.50
CA ALA A 51 -5.72 -21.13 6.50
C ALA A 51 -6.62 -20.09 5.84
N SER A 52 -7.87 -19.98 6.32
CA SER A 52 -8.85 -18.97 5.93
C SER A 52 -9.49 -18.35 7.17
N GLY A 53 -10.16 -17.22 7.03
CA GLY A 53 -10.75 -16.48 8.14
C GLY A 53 -9.83 -15.39 8.71
N LEU A 54 -8.79 -15.01 7.98
CA LEU A 54 -7.94 -13.87 8.33
C LEU A 54 -8.59 -12.52 8.03
N GLY A 55 -9.66 -12.54 7.22
CA GLY A 55 -10.29 -11.33 6.72
C GLY A 55 -9.50 -10.64 5.61
N LEU A 56 -10.05 -9.54 5.11
CA LEU A 56 -9.48 -8.82 3.98
C LEU A 56 -8.18 -8.10 4.34
N GLY A 57 -7.22 -8.11 3.42
CA GLY A 57 -5.97 -7.38 3.56
C GLY A 57 -4.85 -7.94 2.70
N ILE A 58 -3.88 -7.09 2.42
CA ILE A 58 -2.67 -7.42 1.66
C ILE A 58 -1.40 -7.31 2.52
N SER A 59 -1.55 -7.53 3.84
CA SER A 59 -0.43 -7.60 4.77
C SER A 59 0.38 -8.88 4.53
N PRO A 60 1.65 -8.79 4.18
CA PRO A 60 2.54 -9.94 4.23
C PRO A 60 2.65 -10.50 5.64
N VAL A 61 3.14 -11.71 5.75
CA VAL A 61 3.36 -12.33 7.06
C VAL A 61 4.74 -12.00 7.60
N SER A 62 4.85 -12.02 8.93
CA SER A 62 6.13 -12.15 9.63
C SER A 62 6.21 -13.54 10.25
N VAL A 63 7.39 -14.14 10.21
CA VAL A 63 7.65 -15.49 10.72
C VAL A 63 8.75 -15.41 11.76
N ALA A 64 8.46 -15.80 12.98
CA ALA A 64 9.44 -15.80 14.06
C ALA A 64 9.08 -16.83 15.15
N ALA A 65 10.07 -17.48 15.71
CA ALA A 65 9.93 -18.41 16.83
C ALA A 65 8.83 -19.47 16.61
N GLY A 66 8.72 -20.04 15.41
CA GLY A 66 7.73 -21.07 15.06
C GLY A 66 6.30 -20.57 14.93
N ARG A 67 6.11 -19.26 14.80
CA ARG A 67 4.80 -18.63 14.59
C ARG A 67 4.78 -17.76 13.34
N VAL A 68 3.57 -17.56 12.81
CA VAL A 68 3.30 -16.66 11.69
C VAL A 68 2.36 -15.57 12.17
N TYR A 69 2.75 -14.32 11.92
CA TYR A 69 1.98 -13.14 12.34
C TYR A 69 1.51 -12.36 11.12
N THR A 70 0.29 -11.86 11.18
CA THR A 70 -0.29 -11.03 10.12
C THR A 70 -1.43 -10.17 10.68
N VAL A 71 -1.92 -9.22 9.89
CA VAL A 71 -3.10 -8.42 10.22
C VAL A 71 -4.18 -8.59 9.15
N GLY A 72 -5.44 -8.41 9.52
CA GLY A 72 -6.55 -8.50 8.56
C GLY A 72 -7.80 -7.79 9.06
N ASN A 73 -8.67 -7.45 8.10
CA ASN A 73 -9.94 -6.75 8.35
C ASN A 73 -11.08 -7.76 8.30
N ARG A 74 -11.78 -7.92 9.40
CA ARG A 74 -12.89 -8.85 9.54
C ARG A 74 -13.97 -8.27 10.42
N ASP A 75 -15.22 -8.45 10.06
CA ASP A 75 -16.39 -8.09 10.87
C ASP A 75 -16.37 -6.62 11.36
N GLY A 76 -15.93 -5.69 10.49
CA GLY A 76 -15.85 -4.25 10.78
C GLY A 76 -14.68 -3.85 11.69
N ALA A 77 -13.72 -4.73 11.94
CA ALA A 77 -12.56 -4.45 12.77
C ALA A 77 -11.25 -4.96 12.15
N GLU A 78 -10.13 -4.34 12.54
CA GLU A 78 -8.79 -4.85 12.27
C GLU A 78 -8.35 -5.79 13.39
N TYR A 79 -7.74 -6.91 13.00
CA TYR A 79 -7.20 -7.92 13.91
C TYR A 79 -5.74 -8.21 13.60
N ALA A 80 -4.95 -8.42 14.65
CA ALA A 80 -3.67 -9.10 14.56
C ALA A 80 -3.88 -10.59 14.86
N PHE A 81 -3.19 -11.44 14.11
CA PHE A 81 -3.26 -12.89 14.26
C PHE A 81 -1.86 -13.46 14.48
N ALA A 82 -1.77 -14.49 15.36
CA ALA A 82 -0.65 -15.41 15.39
C ALA A 82 -1.14 -16.81 15.11
N LEU A 83 -0.47 -17.49 14.19
CA LEU A 83 -0.71 -18.88 13.82
C LEU A 83 0.53 -19.72 14.15
N ASP A 84 0.32 -20.98 14.47
CA ASP A 84 1.39 -21.96 14.54
C ASP A 84 1.98 -22.22 13.15
N ALA A 85 3.26 -22.04 12.98
CA ALA A 85 3.91 -22.15 11.66
C ALA A 85 3.92 -23.57 11.10
N ALA A 86 3.83 -24.60 11.93
CA ALA A 86 3.83 -25.98 11.48
C ALA A 86 2.47 -26.45 10.98
N THR A 87 1.38 -25.96 11.61
CA THR A 87 0.02 -26.48 11.42
C THR A 87 -0.97 -25.47 10.85
N GLY A 88 -0.68 -24.16 10.89
CA GLY A 88 -1.61 -23.10 10.52
C GLY A 88 -2.69 -22.83 11.56
N ALA A 89 -2.71 -23.56 12.69
CA ALA A 89 -3.70 -23.37 13.74
C ALA A 89 -3.57 -21.98 14.40
N LYS A 90 -4.70 -21.34 14.68
CA LYS A 90 -4.72 -20.08 15.41
C LYS A 90 -4.14 -20.25 16.81
N VAL A 91 -3.14 -19.46 17.15
CA VAL A 91 -2.62 -19.35 18.52
C VAL A 91 -3.43 -18.29 19.28
N TRP A 92 -3.57 -17.12 18.67
CA TRP A 92 -4.40 -16.02 19.17
C TRP A 92 -4.85 -15.08 18.05
N ALA A 93 -5.91 -14.32 18.33
CA ALA A 93 -6.32 -13.16 17.55
C ALA A 93 -6.60 -11.99 18.49
N THR A 94 -6.14 -10.81 18.15
CA THR A 94 -6.34 -9.61 18.97
C THR A 94 -7.03 -8.54 18.14
N ARG A 95 -8.20 -8.09 18.59
CA ARG A 95 -8.90 -6.96 18.00
C ARG A 95 -8.11 -5.67 18.27
N LEU A 96 -7.70 -4.98 17.21
CA LEU A 96 -6.89 -3.76 17.30
C LEU A 96 -7.78 -2.52 17.37
N GLY A 97 -8.79 -2.42 16.51
CA GLY A 97 -9.67 -1.28 16.43
C GLY A 97 -10.71 -1.45 15.34
N ALA A 98 -11.51 -0.42 15.09
CA ALA A 98 -12.44 -0.39 13.97
C ALA A 98 -11.65 -0.34 12.65
N THR A 99 -12.12 -1.07 11.63
CA THR A 99 -11.57 -0.90 10.29
C THR A 99 -11.96 0.47 9.73
N VAL A 100 -11.17 1.00 8.80
CA VAL A 100 -11.64 2.08 7.94
C VAL A 100 -12.89 1.60 7.20
N ALA A 101 -13.86 2.48 6.97
CA ALA A 101 -15.19 2.15 6.45
C ALA A 101 -15.11 1.05 5.37
N GLU A 102 -15.98 0.04 5.45
CA GLU A 102 -15.95 -1.18 4.60
C GLU A 102 -15.81 -0.90 3.10
N ASN A 103 -16.21 0.28 2.68
CA ASN A 103 -16.20 0.76 1.32
C ASN A 103 -14.96 1.61 0.96
N SER A 104 -14.03 1.79 1.88
CA SER A 104 -12.80 2.52 1.59
C SER A 104 -11.80 1.65 0.82
N LEU A 105 -11.21 2.19 -0.25
CA LEU A 105 -10.04 1.57 -0.90
C LEU A 105 -8.88 1.37 0.06
N MET A 106 -8.85 2.13 1.15
CA MET A 106 -7.86 2.08 2.21
C MET A 106 -7.73 0.72 2.89
N ARG A 107 -8.81 -0.04 3.01
CA ARG A 107 -8.80 -1.39 3.61
C ARG A 107 -7.95 -2.38 2.82
N TRP A 108 -7.77 -2.12 1.51
CA TRP A 108 -7.01 -2.98 0.61
C TRP A 108 -5.53 -2.63 0.54
N LEU A 109 -5.20 -1.37 0.83
CA LEU A 109 -3.84 -0.84 0.71
C LEU A 109 -3.00 -1.03 1.97
N THR A 110 -3.53 -1.68 3.00
CA THR A 110 -2.80 -1.94 4.23
C THR A 110 -1.79 -3.07 4.04
N GLN A 111 -0.59 -2.70 3.60
CA GLN A 111 0.54 -3.64 3.42
C GLN A 111 1.34 -3.86 4.71
N ARG A 112 0.80 -3.49 5.86
CA ARG A 112 1.50 -3.49 7.14
C ARG A 112 1.80 -4.91 7.61
N SER A 113 3.08 -5.29 7.63
CA SER A 113 3.52 -6.51 8.32
C SER A 113 3.72 -6.21 9.80
N PRO A 114 3.28 -7.08 10.71
CA PRO A 114 3.73 -6.99 12.10
C PRO A 114 5.25 -7.10 12.20
N THR A 115 5.86 -6.39 13.15
CA THR A 115 7.29 -6.55 13.50
C THR A 115 7.39 -7.34 14.78
N VAL A 116 8.18 -8.41 14.77
CA VAL A 116 8.35 -9.33 15.90
C VAL A 116 9.75 -9.15 16.48
N ASP A 117 9.83 -8.93 17.78
CA ASP A 117 11.09 -8.83 18.52
C ASP A 117 10.97 -9.58 19.85
N GLY A 118 11.50 -10.80 19.88
CA GLY A 118 11.41 -11.68 21.03
C GLY A 118 9.99 -11.91 21.51
N GLU A 119 9.65 -11.40 22.68
CA GLU A 119 8.32 -11.55 23.29
C GLU A 119 7.30 -10.50 22.87
N ARG A 120 7.62 -9.64 21.89
CA ARG A 120 6.77 -8.50 21.47
C ARG A 120 6.46 -8.55 19.99
N VAL A 121 5.25 -8.09 19.68
CA VAL A 121 4.77 -7.88 18.32
C VAL A 121 4.28 -6.45 18.21
N TYR A 122 4.81 -5.70 17.26
CA TYR A 122 4.42 -4.32 16.98
C TYR A 122 3.59 -4.30 15.70
N THR A 123 2.47 -3.62 15.73
CA THR A 123 1.57 -3.53 14.59
C THR A 123 0.79 -2.23 14.60
N LEU A 124 0.36 -1.79 13.42
CA LEU A 124 -0.31 -0.52 13.21
C LEU A 124 -1.66 -0.75 12.52
N THR A 125 -2.71 -0.02 12.92
CA THR A 125 -3.98 0.02 12.17
C THR A 125 -3.95 1.04 11.05
N ALA A 126 -4.88 0.93 10.09
CA ALA A 126 -5.05 1.94 9.04
C ALA A 126 -5.43 3.31 9.61
N ASN A 127 -6.03 3.36 10.79
CA ASN A 127 -6.39 4.59 11.51
C ASN A 127 -5.21 5.23 12.27
N GLY A 128 -4.03 4.56 12.29
CA GLY A 128 -2.83 5.10 12.93
C GLY A 128 -2.64 4.68 14.39
N GLU A 129 -3.34 3.64 14.83
CA GLU A 129 -3.16 3.09 16.18
C GLU A 129 -2.01 2.09 16.17
N LEU A 130 -0.91 2.41 16.83
CA LEU A 130 0.26 1.57 17.02
C LEU A 130 0.13 0.77 18.30
N PHE A 131 0.29 -0.53 18.20
CA PHE A 131 0.21 -1.47 19.32
C PHE A 131 1.51 -2.22 19.53
N CYS A 132 1.85 -2.45 20.80
CA CYS A 132 2.75 -3.50 21.23
C CYS A 132 1.92 -4.60 21.88
N LEU A 133 2.02 -5.81 21.32
CA LEU A 133 1.33 -7.00 21.81
C LEU A 133 2.35 -7.99 22.38
N ARG A 134 1.93 -8.80 23.35
CA ARG A 134 2.73 -9.94 23.80
C ARG A 134 2.66 -11.06 22.76
N ALA A 135 3.81 -11.53 22.30
CA ALA A 135 3.88 -12.55 21.26
C ALA A 135 3.23 -13.88 21.68
N ALA A 136 3.23 -14.19 22.98
CA ALA A 136 2.70 -15.46 23.52
C ALA A 136 1.19 -15.60 23.33
N ASP A 137 0.42 -14.56 23.58
CA ASP A 137 -1.05 -14.60 23.70
C ASP A 137 -1.78 -13.39 23.10
N GLY A 138 -1.06 -12.44 22.49
CA GLY A 138 -1.65 -11.28 21.85
C GLY A 138 -2.14 -10.19 22.82
N GLN A 139 -1.84 -10.27 24.12
CA GLN A 139 -2.23 -9.25 25.09
C GLN A 139 -1.61 -7.89 24.70
N LYS A 140 -2.43 -6.83 24.71
CA LYS A 140 -1.98 -5.45 24.52
C LYS A 140 -1.12 -5.01 25.69
N LEU A 141 0.15 -4.66 25.42
CA LEU A 141 1.10 -4.19 26.43
C LEU A 141 1.08 -2.67 26.52
N TRP A 142 1.07 -2.00 25.36
CA TRP A 142 0.90 -0.56 25.25
C TRP A 142 0.37 -0.19 23.86
N GLN A 143 -0.15 1.04 23.74
CA GLN A 143 -0.61 1.60 22.46
C GLN A 143 -0.29 3.09 22.34
N LYS A 144 -0.18 3.57 21.10
CA LYS A 144 -0.07 4.98 20.71
C LYS A 144 -1.03 5.26 19.56
N ASN A 145 -1.33 6.51 19.31
CA ASN A 145 -2.19 6.88 18.19
C ASN A 145 -1.55 8.00 17.37
N TYR A 146 -1.07 7.68 16.18
CA TYR A 146 -0.44 8.65 15.28
C TYR A 146 -1.39 9.79 14.89
N ALA A 147 -2.69 9.51 14.77
CA ALA A 147 -3.65 10.52 14.35
C ALA A 147 -3.82 11.64 15.40
N THR A 148 -3.64 11.33 16.68
CA THR A 148 -3.68 12.30 17.78
C THR A 148 -2.32 12.84 18.15
N ASP A 149 -1.30 11.99 18.20
CA ASP A 149 0.02 12.33 18.73
C ASP A 149 0.88 13.05 17.66
N PHE A 150 0.70 12.66 16.38
CA PHE A 150 1.42 13.21 15.24
C PHE A 150 0.44 13.48 14.08
N PRO A 151 -0.46 14.46 14.22
CA PRO A 151 -1.50 14.72 13.23
C PRO A 151 -0.90 15.02 11.86
N THR A 152 -1.35 14.27 10.85
CA THR A 152 -0.97 14.47 9.46
C THR A 152 -2.10 14.02 8.54
N ARG A 153 -2.13 14.57 7.32
CA ARG A 153 -3.07 14.12 6.30
C ARG A 153 -2.57 12.84 5.66
N ARG A 154 -3.29 11.75 5.88
CA ARG A 154 -3.01 10.42 5.31
C ARG A 154 -4.19 9.95 4.46
N PRO A 155 -4.29 10.37 3.20
CA PRO A 155 -5.43 10.03 2.36
C PRO A 155 -5.61 8.52 2.15
N TRP A 156 -4.52 7.76 2.21
CA TRP A 156 -4.50 6.29 2.04
C TRP A 156 -4.37 5.52 3.36
N GLY A 157 -4.67 6.17 4.50
CA GLY A 157 -4.46 5.61 5.83
C GLY A 157 -2.99 5.60 6.24
N TYR A 158 -2.74 5.13 7.44
CA TYR A 158 -1.39 4.95 7.95
C TYR A 158 -0.82 3.63 7.44
N CYS A 159 0.32 3.70 6.77
CA CYS A 159 1.07 2.56 6.28
C CYS A 159 2.51 2.75 6.73
N ASP A 160 2.85 2.21 7.89
CA ASP A 160 4.16 2.25 8.48
C ASP A 160 4.63 0.82 8.76
N TYR A 161 5.93 0.64 8.76
CA TYR A 161 6.59 -0.63 9.02
C TYR A 161 7.53 -0.43 10.20
N PRO A 162 7.03 -0.49 11.46
CA PRO A 162 7.85 -0.28 12.65
C PRO A 162 9.12 -1.13 12.60
N MET A 163 10.26 -0.54 12.93
CA MET A 163 11.56 -1.21 12.93
C MET A 163 12.14 -1.21 14.35
N VAL A 164 12.58 -2.36 14.83
CA VAL A 164 13.28 -2.45 16.11
C VAL A 164 14.78 -2.22 15.90
N ASP A 165 15.34 -1.32 16.67
CA ASP A 165 16.77 -1.05 16.77
C ASP A 165 17.19 -0.92 18.23
N GLY A 166 17.85 -1.94 18.77
CA GLY A 166 18.17 -2.03 20.20
C GLY A 166 16.89 -1.96 21.05
N ASP A 167 16.82 -0.97 21.92
CA ASP A 167 15.64 -0.70 22.78
C ASP A 167 14.64 0.28 22.17
N ARG A 168 14.83 0.66 20.91
CA ARG A 168 13.99 1.62 20.20
C ARG A 168 13.07 0.92 19.21
N LEU A 169 11.88 1.49 19.04
CA LEU A 169 10.97 1.20 17.96
C LEU A 169 10.90 2.43 17.04
N ILE A 170 11.41 2.30 15.84
CA ILE A 170 11.51 3.37 14.85
C ILE A 170 10.26 3.34 13.99
N CYS A 171 9.56 4.44 13.96
CA CYS A 171 8.28 4.61 13.29
C CYS A 171 8.27 5.87 12.42
N THR A 172 7.45 5.85 11.38
CA THR A 172 7.31 6.95 10.43
C THR A 172 5.87 7.45 10.35
N PRO A 173 5.39 8.21 11.36
CA PRO A 173 4.08 8.87 11.25
C PRO A 173 4.00 9.84 10.07
N PHE A 174 5.16 10.31 9.57
CA PHE A 174 5.30 11.27 8.48
C PHE A 174 4.49 12.55 8.69
N SER A 175 4.41 13.00 9.94
CA SER A 175 3.90 14.30 10.33
C SER A 175 5.01 15.35 10.31
N ILE A 176 4.67 16.63 10.16
CA ILE A 176 5.64 17.72 10.37
C ILE A 176 6.14 17.75 11.82
N ASN A 177 5.32 17.27 12.78
CA ASN A 177 5.66 17.16 14.21
C ASN A 177 6.30 15.82 14.59
N GLY A 178 6.48 14.94 13.63
CA GLY A 178 7.01 13.58 13.81
C GLY A 178 7.21 12.90 12.47
N MET A 179 8.23 13.32 11.75
CA MET A 179 8.57 12.75 10.45
C MET A 179 9.01 11.32 10.61
N ILE A 180 9.96 11.11 11.52
CA ILE A 180 10.38 9.83 12.06
C ILE A 180 10.48 9.96 13.58
N VAL A 181 10.07 8.94 14.29
CA VAL A 181 9.98 8.92 15.76
C VAL A 181 10.61 7.63 16.28
N ALA A 182 11.48 7.76 17.26
CA ALA A 182 11.93 6.63 18.06
C ALA A 182 11.11 6.55 19.35
N PHE A 183 10.44 5.44 19.54
CA PHE A 183 9.80 5.11 20.81
C PHE A 183 10.67 4.14 21.60
N ASN A 184 10.59 4.18 22.91
CA ASN A 184 11.04 3.08 23.73
C ASN A 184 10.16 1.87 23.45
N LYS A 185 10.74 0.77 22.96
CA LYS A 185 9.99 -0.42 22.52
C LYS A 185 9.21 -1.11 23.65
N PHE A 186 9.57 -0.89 24.92
CA PHE A 186 8.97 -1.56 26.06
C PHE A 186 7.71 -0.88 26.59
N ASN A 187 7.66 0.47 26.54
CA ASN A 187 6.57 1.26 27.12
C ASN A 187 5.93 2.28 26.17
N GLY A 188 6.48 2.44 24.95
CA GLY A 188 5.95 3.37 23.95
C GLY A 188 6.24 4.86 24.23
N GLU A 189 7.09 5.20 25.18
CA GLU A 189 7.49 6.59 25.40
C GLU A 189 8.37 7.08 24.24
N VAL A 190 8.21 8.36 23.87
CA VAL A 190 9.04 8.99 22.84
C VAL A 190 10.45 9.18 23.37
N VAL A 191 11.44 8.66 22.65
CA VAL A 191 12.86 8.85 22.95
C VAL A 191 13.38 10.11 22.25
N TRP A 192 13.11 10.20 20.95
CA TRP A 192 13.38 11.40 20.15
C TRP A 192 12.43 11.48 18.95
N THR A 193 12.35 12.65 18.34
CA THR A 193 11.48 12.95 17.21
C THR A 193 12.20 13.87 16.24
N THR A 194 12.20 13.52 14.96
CA THR A 194 12.67 14.41 13.90
C THR A 194 11.49 15.20 13.35
N LEU A 195 11.63 16.53 13.35
CA LEU A 195 10.63 17.44 12.78
C LEU A 195 10.76 17.47 11.26
N GLY A 196 9.65 17.62 10.59
CA GLY A 196 9.60 17.75 9.13
C GLY A 196 9.30 19.16 8.68
N GLU A 197 9.68 19.48 7.45
CA GLU A 197 9.37 20.73 6.79
C GLU A 197 8.52 20.50 5.53
N GLY A 198 7.76 21.53 5.16
CA GLY A 198 7.03 21.57 3.89
C GLY A 198 5.68 20.85 3.87
N GLU A 199 4.98 20.98 2.75
CA GLU A 199 3.66 20.38 2.47
C GLU A 199 3.79 19.27 1.42
N GLY A 200 2.81 18.36 1.35
CA GLY A 200 2.72 17.33 0.31
C GLY A 200 2.25 15.97 0.84
N PRO A 201 1.97 15.01 -0.02
CA PRO A 201 1.56 13.67 0.39
C PRO A 201 2.68 12.94 1.13
N ALA A 202 2.36 12.25 2.19
CA ALA A 202 3.30 11.42 2.92
C ALA A 202 3.77 10.23 2.05
N GLY A 203 5.03 9.82 2.21
CA GLY A 203 5.56 8.62 1.59
C GLY A 203 4.95 7.33 2.17
N TYR A 204 5.14 6.23 1.46
CA TYR A 204 4.69 4.88 1.85
C TYR A 204 5.82 3.85 1.78
N GLY A 205 7.04 4.25 1.42
CA GLY A 205 8.23 3.43 1.50
C GLY A 205 8.67 3.21 2.95
N ALA A 206 9.33 2.10 3.21
CA ALA A 206 9.84 1.81 4.55
C ALA A 206 11.17 2.53 4.84
N THR A 207 11.46 2.72 6.10
CA THR A 207 12.77 3.17 6.59
C THR A 207 13.76 2.01 6.56
N VAL A 208 14.99 2.27 6.18
CA VAL A 208 16.11 1.31 6.27
C VAL A 208 17.23 1.86 7.13
N MET A 209 17.98 0.97 7.76
CA MET A 209 19.18 1.34 8.50
C MET A 209 20.40 1.36 7.58
N SER A 210 21.30 2.30 7.83
CA SER A 210 22.60 2.42 7.20
C SER A 210 23.67 2.72 8.26
N THR A 211 24.87 2.21 8.06
CA THR A 211 26.07 2.57 8.83
C THR A 211 27.08 3.29 7.95
N ALA A 212 26.62 3.88 6.88
CA ALA A 212 27.44 4.62 5.91
C ALA A 212 28.31 5.67 6.63
N GLY A 213 29.59 5.71 6.29
CA GLY A 213 30.54 6.64 6.91
C GLY A 213 30.80 6.42 8.40
N GLY A 214 30.40 5.25 8.94
CA GLY A 214 30.58 4.91 10.36
C GLY A 214 29.52 5.51 11.29
N ILE A 215 28.55 6.25 10.78
CA ILE A 215 27.45 6.85 11.57
C ILE A 215 26.18 6.03 11.35
N PRO A 216 25.64 5.34 12.36
CA PRO A 216 24.35 4.67 12.28
C PRO A 216 23.25 5.70 11.97
N GLN A 217 22.47 5.44 10.92
CA GLN A 217 21.44 6.36 10.44
C GLN A 217 20.25 5.63 9.84
N TYR A 218 19.09 6.26 9.89
CA TYR A 218 17.88 5.81 9.23
C TYR A 218 17.70 6.57 7.93
N VAL A 219 17.57 5.83 6.82
CA VAL A 219 17.36 6.38 5.48
C VAL A 219 15.93 6.12 5.05
N PHE A 220 15.24 7.16 4.59
CA PHE A 220 13.84 7.07 4.15
C PHE A 220 13.51 8.19 3.19
N LEU A 221 12.39 8.03 2.50
CA LEU A 221 11.87 9.03 1.56
C LEU A 221 10.61 9.67 2.16
N PHE A 222 10.76 10.90 2.65
CA PHE A 222 9.65 11.70 3.18
C PHE A 222 9.14 12.65 2.09
N ARG A 223 7.90 12.45 1.66
CA ARG A 223 7.32 13.24 0.56
C ARG A 223 8.20 13.13 -0.69
N ASN A 224 8.89 14.19 -1.05
CA ASN A 224 9.89 14.24 -2.11
C ASN A 224 11.32 14.48 -1.60
N GLN A 225 11.55 14.33 -0.29
CA GLN A 225 12.87 14.46 0.32
C GLN A 225 13.43 13.10 0.69
N LEU A 226 14.51 12.69 0.05
CA LEU A 226 15.32 11.56 0.50
C LEU A 226 16.22 12.04 1.62
N MET A 227 16.23 11.34 2.75
CA MET A 227 16.86 11.81 3.98
C MET A 227 17.58 10.70 4.72
N GLY A 228 18.63 11.10 5.46
CA GLY A 228 19.26 10.31 6.50
C GLY A 228 19.23 11.05 7.82
N VAL A 229 18.80 10.37 8.88
CA VAL A 229 18.81 10.90 10.25
C VAL A 229 19.62 10.02 11.17
N ALA A 230 20.35 10.63 12.11
CA ALA A 230 21.16 9.90 13.06
C ALA A 230 20.31 8.96 13.92
N ALA A 231 20.76 7.71 14.08
CA ALA A 231 20.04 6.73 14.88
C ALA A 231 20.05 7.09 16.37
N GLU A 232 21.02 7.83 16.83
CA GLU A 232 21.21 8.18 18.24
C GLU A 232 20.14 9.17 18.73
N ASP A 233 19.93 10.26 18.01
CA ASP A 233 19.14 11.43 18.47
C ASP A 233 18.12 11.94 17.45
N GLY A 234 18.06 11.37 16.24
CA GLY A 234 17.13 11.78 15.20
C GLY A 234 17.50 13.07 14.48
N ARG A 235 18.69 13.65 14.69
CA ARG A 235 19.13 14.83 13.93
C ARG A 235 19.30 14.50 12.45
N VAL A 236 18.96 15.42 11.58
CA VAL A 236 19.13 15.27 10.14
C VAL A 236 20.63 15.30 9.82
N LEU A 237 21.13 14.25 9.19
CA LEU A 237 22.51 14.13 8.73
C LEU A 237 22.69 14.63 7.31
N TRP A 238 21.68 14.44 6.48
CA TRP A 238 21.62 14.88 5.10
C TRP A 238 20.21 14.79 4.56
N GLN A 239 19.96 15.55 3.51
CA GLN A 239 18.69 15.49 2.76
C GLN A 239 18.93 15.91 1.31
N HIS A 240 18.12 15.36 0.42
CA HIS A 240 18.13 15.72 -1.01
C HIS A 240 16.71 15.73 -1.56
N LEU A 241 16.37 16.79 -2.29
CA LEU A 241 15.05 16.97 -2.88
C LEU A 241 14.93 16.13 -4.17
N ARG A 242 13.94 15.24 -4.21
CA ARG A 242 13.48 14.52 -5.41
C ARG A 242 12.33 15.31 -6.05
N VAL A 243 12.61 16.04 -7.13
CA VAL A 243 11.62 16.95 -7.77
C VAL A 243 10.59 16.22 -8.66
N ASP A 244 10.83 14.99 -8.97
CA ASP A 244 10.09 14.16 -9.92
C ASP A 244 9.02 13.25 -9.27
N LEU A 245 8.76 13.38 -7.98
CA LEU A 245 7.83 12.53 -7.25
C LEU A 245 6.42 13.14 -7.21
N ARG A 246 5.55 12.67 -8.11
CA ARG A 246 4.16 13.17 -8.25
C ARG A 246 3.27 12.82 -7.04
N TYR A 247 3.46 11.65 -6.44
CA TYR A 247 2.61 11.12 -5.35
C TYR A 247 3.37 10.79 -4.06
N GLY A 248 4.59 11.33 -3.91
CA GLY A 248 5.50 10.99 -2.80
C GLY A 248 6.25 9.67 -3.02
N GLY A 249 7.09 9.30 -2.07
CA GLY A 249 7.88 8.08 -2.15
C GLY A 249 7.05 6.83 -1.86
N THR A 250 7.01 5.91 -2.82
CA THR A 250 6.30 4.63 -2.66
C THR A 250 7.22 3.44 -2.49
N TYR A 251 8.51 3.63 -2.74
CA TYR A 251 9.53 2.59 -2.65
C TYR A 251 10.50 2.83 -1.51
N THR A 252 10.97 1.73 -0.92
CA THR A 252 12.03 1.74 0.09
C THR A 252 13.38 2.00 -0.58
N PRO A 253 14.20 2.94 -0.09
CA PRO A 253 15.57 3.12 -0.58
C PRO A 253 16.41 1.85 -0.38
N LEU A 254 17.31 1.57 -1.31
CA LEU A 254 18.32 0.53 -1.15
C LEU A 254 19.66 1.19 -0.81
N VAL A 255 20.33 0.66 0.19
CA VAL A 255 21.60 1.21 0.67
C VAL A 255 22.73 0.22 0.41
N GLN A 256 23.80 0.71 -0.22
CA GLN A 256 25.04 -0.01 -0.38
C GLN A 256 26.21 0.94 -0.04
N ASP A 257 26.84 0.72 1.08
CA ASP A 257 27.88 1.60 1.60
C ASP A 257 27.44 3.07 1.67
N LEU A 258 28.16 3.96 1.00
CA LEU A 258 27.85 5.40 0.89
C LEU A 258 26.92 5.75 -0.28
N ARG A 259 26.32 4.75 -0.91
CA ARG A 259 25.39 4.95 -2.04
C ARG A 259 23.97 4.59 -1.66
N ILE A 260 23.06 5.46 -2.05
CA ILE A 260 21.62 5.31 -1.82
C ILE A 260 20.91 5.26 -3.16
N PHE A 261 20.38 4.09 -3.51
CA PHE A 261 19.51 3.94 -4.67
C PHE A 261 18.07 4.22 -4.26
N SER A 262 17.45 5.17 -4.93
CA SER A 262 16.07 5.60 -4.67
C SER A 262 15.19 5.34 -5.89
N PRO A 263 14.55 4.16 -5.97
CA PRO A 263 13.54 3.90 -7.00
C PRO A 263 12.23 4.58 -6.65
N ASN A 264 11.38 4.85 -7.63
CA ASN A 264 10.02 5.31 -7.39
C ASN A 264 9.08 4.92 -8.51
N GLY A 265 7.85 4.55 -8.15
CA GLY A 265 6.75 4.32 -9.09
C GLY A 265 6.17 5.62 -9.66
N TYR A 266 5.08 5.49 -10.41
CA TYR A 266 4.34 6.63 -11.00
C TYR A 266 5.18 7.56 -11.87
N GLY A 267 6.15 7.00 -12.60
CA GLY A 267 7.03 7.76 -13.48
C GLY A 267 8.15 8.52 -12.78
N GLY A 268 8.36 8.33 -11.48
CA GLY A 268 9.44 8.97 -10.72
C GLY A 268 10.83 8.40 -10.97
N GLY A 269 10.96 7.37 -11.82
CA GLY A 269 12.25 6.83 -12.23
C GLY A 269 13.11 6.28 -11.10
N MET A 270 14.42 6.28 -11.32
CA MET A 270 15.41 5.86 -10.33
C MET A 270 16.54 6.87 -10.26
N ALA A 271 17.07 7.08 -9.06
CA ALA A 271 18.22 7.92 -8.84
C ALA A 271 19.22 7.27 -7.89
N MET A 272 20.48 7.52 -8.12
CA MET A 272 21.57 7.15 -7.24
C MET A 272 22.16 8.38 -6.59
N PHE A 273 22.34 8.31 -5.29
CA PHE A 273 22.98 9.35 -4.49
C PHE A 273 24.22 8.80 -3.84
N LYS A 274 25.30 9.58 -3.89
CA LYS A 274 26.52 9.31 -3.16
C LYS A 274 26.61 10.24 -1.95
N LEU A 275 26.89 9.66 -0.80
CA LEU A 275 27.15 10.41 0.41
C LEU A 275 28.65 10.69 0.55
N THR A 276 29.00 11.94 0.83
CA THR A 276 30.35 12.37 1.15
C THR A 276 30.34 12.95 2.56
N ALA A 277 31.17 12.41 3.46
CA ALA A 277 31.23 12.88 4.84
C ALA A 277 31.73 14.34 4.92
N CYS A 278 31.07 15.15 5.73
CA CYS A 278 31.40 16.54 6.01
C CYS A 278 31.26 16.79 7.52
N GLY A 279 32.31 16.52 8.29
CA GLY A 279 32.24 16.50 9.75
C GLY A 279 31.30 15.40 10.25
N ASP A 280 30.30 15.79 11.04
CA ASP A 280 29.28 14.88 11.59
C ASP A 280 28.03 14.76 10.70
N GLU A 281 28.06 15.31 9.50
CA GLU A 281 26.99 15.31 8.51
C GLU A 281 27.47 14.74 7.18
N PHE A 282 26.59 14.66 6.19
CA PHE A 282 26.93 14.24 4.84
C PHE A 282 26.38 15.22 3.80
N VAL A 283 27.07 15.32 2.70
CA VAL A 283 26.56 15.89 1.48
C VAL A 283 26.08 14.76 0.58
N ALA A 284 24.82 14.81 0.16
CA ALA A 284 24.24 13.86 -0.78
C ALA A 284 24.28 14.44 -2.18
N GLU A 285 25.05 13.83 -3.07
CA GLU A 285 25.19 14.24 -4.48
C GLU A 285 24.53 13.19 -5.38
N GLN A 286 23.69 13.63 -6.31
CA GLN A 286 23.05 12.75 -7.27
C GLN A 286 24.07 12.31 -8.34
N GLU A 287 24.40 11.02 -8.40
CA GLU A 287 25.30 10.45 -9.40
C GLU A 287 24.60 10.28 -10.76
N TYR A 288 23.34 9.82 -10.73
CA TYR A 288 22.48 9.73 -11.92
C TYR A 288 21.00 9.80 -11.57
N HIS A 289 20.19 10.12 -12.58
CA HIS A 289 18.74 9.93 -12.58
C HIS A 289 18.34 9.35 -13.94
N GLU A 290 17.69 8.19 -13.91
CA GLU A 290 17.28 7.47 -15.11
C GLU A 290 15.77 7.24 -15.10
N PRO A 291 15.10 7.45 -16.24
CA PRO A 291 13.70 7.14 -16.36
C PRO A 291 13.51 5.63 -16.39
N PHE A 292 12.74 5.13 -15.45
CA PHE A 292 12.26 3.75 -15.43
C PHE A 292 10.88 3.73 -14.81
N ASN A 293 9.94 3.07 -15.46
CA ASN A 293 8.58 3.02 -14.95
C ASN A 293 8.39 1.78 -14.09
N PHE A 294 8.74 1.89 -12.81
CA PHE A 294 8.48 0.85 -11.82
C PHE A 294 6.97 0.59 -11.67
N ASP A 295 6.61 -0.64 -11.34
CA ASP A 295 5.22 -0.95 -10.98
C ASP A 295 4.79 -0.11 -9.77
N ALA A 296 3.82 0.75 -9.95
CA ALA A 296 3.48 1.81 -9.02
C ALA A 296 2.96 1.35 -7.65
N PHE A 297 2.51 0.10 -7.53
CA PHE A 297 1.75 -0.36 -6.37
C PHE A 297 2.53 -1.27 -5.41
N GLN A 298 3.75 -1.65 -5.75
CA GLN A 298 4.50 -2.62 -4.95
C GLN A 298 5.95 -2.17 -4.84
N ASP A 299 6.45 -2.10 -3.62
CA ASP A 299 7.87 -1.88 -3.31
C ASP A 299 8.70 -3.15 -3.64
N SER A 300 8.69 -3.54 -4.91
CA SER A 300 9.24 -4.80 -5.41
C SER A 300 10.63 -4.62 -5.99
N THR A 301 11.61 -4.33 -5.12
CA THR A 301 13.01 -4.24 -5.49
C THR A 301 13.86 -5.11 -4.57
N VAL A 302 14.85 -5.81 -5.12
CA VAL A 302 15.91 -6.49 -4.35
C VAL A 302 17.27 -6.14 -4.93
N LEU A 303 18.23 -5.94 -4.06
CA LEU A 303 19.63 -5.74 -4.43
C LEU A 303 20.39 -7.04 -4.18
N VAL A 304 21.03 -7.58 -5.23
CA VAL A 304 21.88 -8.76 -5.17
C VAL A 304 23.22 -8.43 -5.84
N GLY A 305 24.26 -8.34 -5.04
CA GLY A 305 25.53 -7.79 -5.51
C GLY A 305 25.36 -6.37 -6.02
N ASP A 306 25.79 -6.11 -7.25
CA ASP A 306 25.70 -4.80 -7.91
C ASP A 306 24.47 -4.70 -8.87
N HIS A 307 23.44 -5.52 -8.66
CA HIS A 307 22.29 -5.58 -9.55
C HIS A 307 20.98 -5.47 -8.77
N VAL A 308 20.09 -4.62 -9.25
CA VAL A 308 18.72 -4.49 -8.76
C VAL A 308 17.78 -5.31 -9.64
N TYR A 309 17.07 -6.24 -9.02
CA TYR A 309 15.98 -6.98 -9.66
C TYR A 309 14.65 -6.38 -9.22
N THR A 310 13.76 -6.14 -10.18
CA THR A 310 12.51 -5.43 -9.97
C THR A 310 11.46 -5.81 -11.02
N PHE A 311 10.35 -5.09 -11.04
CA PHE A 311 9.37 -5.14 -12.11
C PHE A 311 9.24 -3.79 -12.81
N GLY A 312 9.29 -3.84 -14.14
CA GLY A 312 8.94 -2.74 -15.03
C GLY A 312 7.46 -2.74 -15.42
N PRO A 313 7.10 -1.93 -16.43
CA PRO A 313 5.74 -1.79 -16.91
C PRO A 313 5.09 -3.12 -17.27
N GLY A 314 3.85 -3.31 -16.84
CA GLY A 314 3.10 -4.53 -17.11
C GLY A 314 3.54 -5.75 -16.29
N GLY A 315 4.32 -5.55 -15.21
CA GLY A 315 4.79 -6.63 -14.34
C GLY A 315 5.91 -7.47 -14.97
N LYS A 316 6.70 -6.88 -15.85
CA LYS A 316 7.86 -7.52 -16.48
C LYS A 316 9.04 -7.55 -15.52
N PRO A 317 9.61 -8.71 -15.20
CA PRO A 317 10.86 -8.77 -14.46
C PRO A 317 11.96 -8.00 -15.20
N ALA A 318 12.78 -7.28 -14.45
CA ALA A 318 13.87 -6.48 -14.98
C ALA A 318 15.12 -6.59 -14.11
N CYS A 319 16.28 -6.39 -14.71
CA CYS A 319 17.57 -6.25 -14.04
C CYS A 319 18.20 -4.90 -14.39
N ILE A 320 18.64 -4.20 -13.37
CA ILE A 320 19.27 -2.88 -13.47
C ILE A 320 20.65 -2.97 -12.86
N GLU A 321 21.66 -2.47 -13.55
CA GLU A 321 23.01 -2.30 -13.01
C GLU A 321 23.03 -1.11 -12.04
N LEU A 322 23.33 -1.37 -10.78
CA LEU A 322 23.22 -0.38 -9.70
C LEU A 322 24.11 0.84 -9.94
N GLY A 323 25.34 0.63 -10.41
CA GLY A 323 26.34 1.68 -10.56
C GLY A 323 26.03 2.70 -11.64
N SER A 324 25.27 2.32 -12.68
CA SER A 324 24.98 3.18 -13.85
C SER A 324 23.49 3.48 -14.05
N GLY A 325 22.60 2.74 -13.38
CA GLY A 325 21.16 2.80 -13.65
C GLY A 325 20.75 2.13 -14.97
N LYS A 326 21.67 1.47 -15.67
CA LYS A 326 21.38 0.85 -16.96
C LYS A 326 20.49 -0.37 -16.77
N VAL A 327 19.37 -0.42 -17.50
CA VAL A 327 18.53 -1.61 -17.61
C VAL A 327 19.26 -2.63 -18.48
N LEU A 328 19.68 -3.75 -17.90
CA LEU A 328 20.39 -4.80 -18.60
C LEU A 328 19.43 -5.68 -19.41
N TRP A 329 18.26 -5.95 -18.83
CA TRP A 329 17.17 -6.65 -19.51
C TRP A 329 15.82 -6.39 -18.83
N GLU A 330 14.77 -6.44 -19.63
CA GLU A 330 13.37 -6.63 -19.24
C GLU A 330 12.83 -7.89 -19.94
N LYS A 331 12.05 -8.70 -19.26
CA LYS A 331 11.59 -9.99 -19.80
C LYS A 331 10.06 -10.06 -19.87
N GLU A 332 9.53 -10.28 -21.06
CA GLU A 332 8.17 -10.77 -21.21
C GLU A 332 8.06 -12.16 -20.60
N THR A 333 7.06 -12.38 -19.75
CA THR A 333 6.75 -13.69 -19.18
C THR A 333 5.38 -14.15 -19.64
N ALA A 334 5.16 -15.46 -19.66
CA ALA A 334 3.84 -16.02 -19.97
C ALA A 334 2.76 -15.63 -18.94
N HIS A 335 3.19 -15.09 -17.81
CA HIS A 335 2.34 -14.74 -16.66
C HIS A 335 2.12 -13.24 -16.51
N GLY A 336 2.60 -12.44 -17.48
CA GLY A 336 2.59 -10.99 -17.47
C GLY A 336 1.26 -10.40 -17.02
N THR A 337 1.31 -9.63 -15.95
CA THR A 337 0.19 -8.89 -15.40
C THR A 337 0.68 -7.56 -14.87
N LYS A 338 -0.26 -6.63 -14.68
CA LYS A 338 0.04 -5.26 -14.28
C LYS A 338 0.69 -5.10 -12.89
N ARG A 339 0.75 -6.16 -12.05
CA ARG A 339 1.25 -6.08 -10.66
C ARG A 339 1.89 -7.39 -10.26
N ALA A 340 3.07 -7.28 -9.67
CA ALA A 340 3.78 -8.43 -9.13
C ALA A 340 4.64 -8.02 -7.92
N ALA A 341 4.95 -8.98 -7.05
CA ALA A 341 5.85 -8.84 -5.92
C ALA A 341 6.93 -9.91 -5.97
N LEU A 342 8.13 -9.61 -5.47
CA LEU A 342 9.25 -10.52 -5.51
C LEU A 342 10.01 -10.61 -4.18
N THR A 343 10.66 -11.75 -3.98
CA THR A 343 11.61 -12.01 -2.89
C THR A 343 12.75 -12.86 -3.45
N TYR A 344 13.97 -12.61 -3.01
CA TYR A 344 15.14 -13.38 -3.40
C TYR A 344 15.54 -14.36 -2.29
N ALA A 345 15.77 -15.62 -2.64
CA ALA A 345 16.24 -16.65 -1.71
C ALA A 345 16.91 -17.80 -2.47
N GLY A 346 18.01 -18.36 -1.93
CA GLY A 346 18.67 -19.56 -2.49
C GLY A 346 19.02 -19.42 -3.97
N ASP A 347 19.54 -18.27 -4.37
CA ASP A 347 19.89 -17.92 -5.76
C ASP A 347 18.73 -17.90 -6.75
N ARG A 348 17.50 -17.68 -6.26
CA ARG A 348 16.28 -17.63 -7.06
C ARG A 348 15.43 -16.41 -6.69
N LEU A 349 14.68 -15.90 -7.68
CA LEU A 349 13.54 -15.00 -7.43
C LEU A 349 12.27 -15.81 -7.28
N TYR A 350 11.53 -15.51 -6.23
CA TYR A 350 10.16 -15.95 -5.99
C TYR A 350 9.25 -14.80 -6.39
N LEU A 351 8.45 -14.97 -7.44
CA LEU A 351 7.61 -13.93 -8.00
C LEU A 351 6.14 -14.30 -7.79
N ARG A 352 5.35 -13.35 -7.29
CA ARG A 352 3.90 -13.50 -7.19
C ARG A 352 3.21 -12.44 -8.03
N HIS A 353 2.38 -12.88 -8.97
CA HIS A 353 1.59 -12.02 -9.85
C HIS A 353 0.16 -11.86 -9.33
N ILE A 354 -0.48 -10.71 -9.64
CA ILE A 354 -1.85 -10.40 -9.16
C ILE A 354 -2.89 -11.41 -9.65
N ASN A 355 -2.66 -12.09 -10.76
CA ASN A 355 -3.53 -13.15 -11.29
C ASN A 355 -3.41 -14.49 -10.54
N GLY A 356 -2.64 -14.52 -9.44
CA GLY A 356 -2.44 -15.69 -8.60
C GLY A 356 -1.30 -16.61 -9.04
N VAL A 357 -0.62 -16.31 -10.14
CA VAL A 357 0.56 -17.09 -10.54
C VAL A 357 1.71 -16.77 -9.59
N VAL A 358 2.38 -17.83 -9.15
CA VAL A 358 3.62 -17.78 -8.39
C VAL A 358 4.67 -18.50 -9.19
N SER A 359 5.81 -17.86 -9.48
CA SER A 359 6.88 -18.44 -10.27
C SER A 359 8.22 -18.38 -9.56
N LEU A 360 9.07 -19.35 -9.85
CA LEU A 360 10.46 -19.42 -9.43
C LEU A 360 11.33 -19.12 -10.63
N ALA A 361 12.31 -18.25 -10.47
CA ALA A 361 13.20 -17.91 -11.56
C ALA A 361 14.67 -17.87 -11.14
N GLU A 362 15.52 -18.40 -11.98
CA GLU A 362 16.94 -18.16 -11.95
C GLU A 362 17.22 -16.83 -12.65
N VAL A 363 17.98 -15.97 -12.00
CA VAL A 363 18.32 -14.65 -12.52
C VAL A 363 19.81 -14.38 -12.44
N SER A 364 20.29 -13.65 -13.42
CA SER A 364 21.65 -13.12 -13.47
C SER A 364 21.65 -11.81 -14.26
N PRO A 365 22.75 -11.05 -14.28
CA PRO A 365 22.88 -9.89 -15.17
C PRO A 365 22.70 -10.24 -16.66
N ALA A 366 22.92 -11.52 -17.03
CA ALA A 366 22.78 -11.98 -18.42
C ALA A 366 21.35 -12.38 -18.79
N GLY A 367 20.45 -12.58 -17.82
CA GLY A 367 19.07 -12.94 -18.14
C GLY A 367 18.25 -13.56 -17.03
N TYR A 368 17.06 -13.98 -17.43
CA TYR A 368 16.00 -14.57 -16.60
C TYR A 368 15.61 -15.94 -17.19
N THR A 369 15.50 -16.96 -16.35
CA THR A 369 15.02 -18.29 -16.73
C THR A 369 14.04 -18.80 -15.69
N GLU A 370 12.78 -19.03 -16.09
CA GLU A 370 11.77 -19.60 -15.20
C GLU A 370 12.09 -21.08 -14.89
N LYS A 371 11.96 -21.43 -13.62
CA LYS A 371 12.25 -22.74 -13.03
C LYS A 371 10.99 -23.42 -12.46
N GLY A 372 9.85 -23.01 -12.91
CA GLY A 372 8.54 -23.53 -12.54
C GLY A 372 7.58 -22.45 -12.07
N SER A 373 6.29 -22.76 -12.21
CA SER A 373 5.21 -21.88 -11.78
C SER A 373 3.98 -22.69 -11.41
N PHE A 374 3.15 -22.10 -10.56
CA PHE A 374 1.85 -22.66 -10.18
C PHE A 374 0.86 -21.51 -9.89
N LYS A 375 -0.41 -21.84 -9.75
CA LYS A 375 -1.46 -20.84 -9.49
C LYS A 375 -2.12 -21.11 -8.14
N ILE A 376 -2.17 -20.09 -7.28
CA ILE A 376 -2.96 -20.11 -6.06
C ILE A 376 -4.42 -19.77 -6.38
N PRO A 377 -5.40 -20.34 -5.65
CA PRO A 377 -6.79 -19.89 -5.74
C PRO A 377 -6.92 -18.49 -5.15
N LEU A 378 -7.35 -17.53 -5.98
CA LEU A 378 -7.51 -16.13 -5.57
C LEU A 378 -8.82 -15.93 -4.80
N HIS A 379 -8.80 -14.93 -3.90
CA HIS A 379 -10.00 -14.31 -3.36
C HIS A 379 -10.32 -13.06 -4.20
N GLU A 380 -11.45 -13.07 -4.88
CA GLU A 380 -11.88 -11.96 -5.73
C GLU A 380 -12.73 -10.94 -4.95
N PRO A 381 -12.59 -9.64 -5.21
CA PRO A 381 -11.58 -9.03 -6.10
C PRO A 381 -10.25 -8.82 -5.38
N SER A 382 -9.15 -9.28 -5.98
CA SER A 382 -7.81 -8.97 -5.47
C SER A 382 -7.36 -7.60 -5.99
N MET A 383 -7.07 -6.67 -5.08
CA MET A 383 -6.62 -5.32 -5.42
C MET A 383 -5.12 -5.09 -5.22
N GLY A 384 -4.42 -6.07 -4.68
CA GLY A 384 -3.00 -5.98 -4.40
C GLY A 384 -2.33 -7.34 -4.32
N VAL A 385 -1.03 -7.32 -4.24
CA VAL A 385 -0.17 -8.49 -4.17
C VAL A 385 0.67 -8.42 -2.91
N THR A 386 0.68 -9.47 -2.10
CA THR A 386 1.60 -9.56 -0.97
C THR A 386 2.93 -10.11 -1.43
N PHE A 387 4.02 -9.72 -0.76
CA PHE A 387 5.31 -10.35 -0.99
C PHE A 387 5.26 -11.83 -0.64
N PRO A 388 5.82 -12.73 -1.48
CA PRO A 388 6.13 -14.07 -1.05
C PRO A 388 7.17 -13.99 0.08
N VAL A 389 6.94 -14.69 1.19
CA VAL A 389 7.90 -14.75 2.29
C VAL A 389 8.58 -16.11 2.27
N VAL A 390 9.91 -16.13 2.29
CA VAL A 390 10.72 -17.34 2.31
C VAL A 390 11.45 -17.43 3.65
N ALA A 391 10.97 -18.32 4.51
CA ALA A 391 11.49 -18.49 5.86
C ALA A 391 11.24 -19.92 6.37
N ALA A 392 12.14 -20.46 7.17
CA ALA A 392 12.03 -21.79 7.79
C ALA A 392 11.85 -22.93 6.77
N GLY A 393 12.49 -22.84 5.59
CA GLY A 393 12.37 -23.80 4.50
C GLY A 393 10.97 -23.83 3.86
N ARG A 394 10.22 -22.75 4.00
CA ARG A 394 8.83 -22.64 3.54
C ARG A 394 8.60 -21.37 2.74
N LEU A 395 7.65 -21.45 1.83
CA LEU A 395 7.11 -20.32 1.10
C LEU A 395 5.71 -19.99 1.66
N TRP A 396 5.56 -18.76 2.10
CA TRP A 396 4.34 -18.23 2.68
C TRP A 396 3.72 -17.23 1.71
N ILE A 397 2.45 -17.43 1.35
CA ILE A 397 1.73 -16.54 0.46
C ILE A 397 0.37 -16.20 1.07
N ARG A 398 0.14 -14.92 1.31
CA ARG A 398 -1.17 -14.42 1.69
C ARG A 398 -1.93 -13.89 0.50
N ASP A 399 -3.21 -14.22 0.40
CA ASP A 399 -4.16 -13.65 -0.53
C ASP A 399 -5.47 -13.30 0.20
N ASN A 400 -5.64 -12.03 0.56
CA ASN A 400 -6.78 -11.54 1.34
C ASN A 400 -7.07 -12.41 2.57
N ASP A 401 -8.18 -13.16 2.55
CA ASP A 401 -8.64 -13.99 3.66
C ASP A 401 -7.81 -15.26 3.88
N ARG A 402 -6.94 -15.63 2.93
CA ARG A 402 -6.22 -16.90 2.92
C ARG A 402 -4.73 -16.74 3.11
N LEU A 403 -4.13 -17.73 3.77
CA LEU A 403 -2.69 -17.89 3.90
C LEU A 403 -2.30 -19.32 3.49
N PHE A 404 -1.33 -19.43 2.59
CA PHE A 404 -0.79 -20.68 2.09
C PHE A 404 0.63 -20.89 2.59
N CYS A 405 0.93 -22.12 3.02
CA CYS A 405 2.26 -22.56 3.44
C CYS A 405 2.72 -23.73 2.56
N TYR A 406 3.81 -23.53 1.84
CA TYR A 406 4.41 -24.55 0.97
C TYR A 406 5.75 -25.01 1.52
N ASP A 407 6.08 -26.28 1.36
CA ASP A 407 7.42 -26.82 1.66
C ASP A 407 8.33 -26.65 0.43
N ILE A 408 9.40 -25.89 0.60
CA ILE A 408 10.33 -25.60 -0.51
C ILE A 408 11.75 -26.09 -0.22
N ARG A 409 11.93 -27.00 0.72
CA ARG A 409 13.24 -27.60 1.05
C ARG A 409 13.68 -28.60 -0.02
N ALA A 410 14.91 -28.49 -0.46
CA ALA A 410 15.54 -29.51 -1.30
C ALA A 410 15.66 -30.83 -0.51
N GLY A 411 15.20 -31.93 -1.10
CA GLY A 411 15.21 -33.23 -0.43
C GLY A 411 14.12 -33.44 0.61
N GLY A 412 13.15 -32.54 0.71
CA GLY A 412 12.01 -32.61 1.64
C GLY A 412 10.99 -33.73 1.36
N THR A 413 11.43 -34.92 0.93
CA THR A 413 10.59 -36.10 0.66
C THR A 413 10.32 -36.95 1.91
N GLY A 414 10.59 -36.43 3.09
CA GLY A 414 10.42 -37.12 4.38
C GLY A 414 8.99 -37.11 4.92
N GLY A 415 8.01 -37.41 4.10
CA GLY A 415 6.60 -37.63 4.41
C GLY A 415 5.83 -37.62 3.11
N GLY A 416 5.14 -38.72 2.79
CA GLY A 416 4.24 -38.76 1.62
C GLY A 416 3.28 -37.56 1.60
N PRO A 417 2.53 -37.34 0.54
CA PRO A 417 1.62 -36.21 0.43
C PRO A 417 0.66 -36.23 1.63
N VAL A 418 0.98 -35.45 2.65
CA VAL A 418 0.01 -35.16 3.70
C VAL A 418 -1.04 -34.32 2.98
N PRO A 419 -2.31 -34.73 2.96
CA PRO A 419 -3.36 -33.91 2.38
C PRO A 419 -3.27 -32.52 3.03
N PRO A 420 -3.33 -31.43 2.22
CA PRO A 420 -3.21 -30.08 2.77
C PRO A 420 -4.25 -29.89 3.86
N GLN A 421 -3.82 -29.45 5.04
CA GLN A 421 -4.72 -29.17 6.14
C GLN A 421 -5.40 -27.85 5.87
N ASP A 422 -6.74 -27.86 5.73
CA ASP A 422 -7.55 -26.66 5.65
C ASP A 422 -7.91 -26.20 7.08
N VAL A 423 -7.43 -25.02 7.44
CA VAL A 423 -7.65 -24.43 8.76
C VAL A 423 -8.61 -23.25 8.63
N LEU A 424 -9.82 -23.39 9.19
CA LEU A 424 -10.74 -22.27 9.31
C LEU A 424 -10.48 -21.53 10.64
N LEU A 425 -10.06 -20.28 10.55
CA LEU A 425 -9.83 -19.45 11.72
C LEU A 425 -11.16 -18.86 12.20
N THR A 426 -11.58 -19.27 13.39
CA THR A 426 -12.77 -18.72 14.06
C THR A 426 -12.35 -17.79 15.18
N LEU A 427 -13.06 -16.67 15.33
CA LEU A 427 -12.89 -15.76 16.47
C LEU A 427 -13.80 -16.26 17.62
N THR A 428 -13.28 -16.22 18.83
CA THR A 428 -14.07 -16.50 20.03
C THR A 428 -14.97 -15.31 20.38
N ALA A 429 -15.98 -15.52 21.21
CA ALA A 429 -16.84 -14.43 21.67
C ALA A 429 -16.04 -13.34 22.41
N GLU A 430 -14.99 -13.73 23.14
CA GLU A 430 -14.09 -12.80 23.84
C GLU A 430 -13.25 -11.98 22.85
N GLU A 431 -12.68 -12.59 21.81
CA GLU A 431 -11.92 -11.91 20.75
C GLU A 431 -12.81 -10.93 19.96
N LEU A 432 -14.09 -11.25 19.76
CA LEU A 432 -15.07 -10.36 19.12
C LEU A 432 -15.51 -9.21 20.02
N ALA A 433 -15.66 -9.46 21.33
CA ALA A 433 -16.11 -8.48 22.31
C ALA A 433 -15.01 -7.56 22.82
N ALA A 434 -13.72 -7.90 22.62
CA ALA A 434 -12.61 -7.08 23.06
C ALA A 434 -12.74 -5.66 22.46
N GLU A 435 -12.94 -4.66 23.32
CA GLU A 435 -13.03 -3.27 22.92
C GLU A 435 -11.68 -2.81 22.33
N GLY A 436 -11.64 -2.66 20.99
CA GLY A 436 -10.72 -1.74 20.36
C GLY A 436 -11.21 -0.33 20.64
N SER A 437 -10.35 0.65 20.72
CA SER A 437 -10.79 2.03 20.85
C SER A 437 -11.88 2.29 19.82
N ALA A 438 -13.06 2.67 20.27
CA ALA A 438 -14.16 3.00 19.39
C ALA A 438 -13.67 4.15 18.49
N ALA A 439 -13.67 3.95 17.19
CA ALA A 439 -13.64 5.08 16.28
C ALA A 439 -14.76 6.00 16.75
N GLY A 440 -14.42 7.23 17.14
CA GLY A 440 -15.43 8.20 17.52
C GLY A 440 -16.49 8.28 16.42
N PRO A 441 -17.74 8.64 16.75
CA PRO A 441 -18.81 8.69 15.77
C PRO A 441 -18.34 9.47 14.55
N ILE A 442 -18.61 8.93 13.35
CA ILE A 442 -18.31 9.61 12.08
C ILE A 442 -18.92 11.00 12.20
N ARG A 443 -18.08 12.01 12.36
CA ARG A 443 -18.54 13.40 12.45
C ARG A 443 -19.17 13.74 11.10
N GLN A 444 -20.44 14.06 11.08
CA GLN A 444 -21.12 14.62 9.91
C GLN A 444 -20.92 16.13 9.90
N GLY A 445 -20.75 16.71 8.70
CA GLY A 445 -20.62 18.14 8.52
C GLY A 445 -19.27 18.57 7.93
N ARG A 446 -19.19 19.83 7.57
CA ARG A 446 -18.06 20.45 6.84
C ARG A 446 -16.71 20.48 7.58
N ASP A 447 -16.72 20.34 8.90
CA ASP A 447 -15.51 20.42 9.74
C ASP A 447 -14.83 19.06 9.96
N ARG A 448 -15.13 18.07 9.15
CA ARG A 448 -14.50 16.75 9.18
C ARG A 448 -13.42 16.59 8.11
N ALA A 449 -12.53 15.64 8.28
CA ALA A 449 -11.55 15.30 7.24
C ALA A 449 -12.22 14.81 5.93
N PRO A 450 -11.65 15.13 4.77
CA PRO A 450 -12.13 14.62 3.48
C PRO A 450 -12.16 13.09 3.42
N ASP A 451 -13.21 12.51 2.82
CA ASP A 451 -13.32 11.06 2.58
C ASP A 451 -12.50 10.58 1.37
N ALA A 452 -12.08 11.51 0.51
CA ALA A 452 -11.33 11.22 -0.71
C ALA A 452 -10.15 12.17 -0.86
N ILE A 453 -9.09 11.70 -1.53
CA ILE A 453 -7.99 12.57 -1.94
C ILE A 453 -8.39 13.39 -3.15
N PHE A 454 -7.81 14.57 -3.26
CA PHE A 454 -7.88 15.34 -4.48
C PHE A 454 -6.94 14.75 -5.53
N ILE A 455 -7.53 14.24 -6.63
CA ILE A 455 -6.83 13.84 -7.84
C ILE A 455 -7.35 14.74 -8.96
N PRO A 456 -6.51 15.59 -9.54
CA PRO A 456 -6.96 16.50 -10.58
C PRO A 456 -7.32 15.72 -11.85
N THR A 457 -8.53 15.95 -12.38
CA THR A 457 -8.94 15.44 -13.69
C THR A 457 -8.21 16.23 -14.78
N PRO A 458 -7.52 15.61 -15.76
CA PRO A 458 -6.91 16.33 -16.87
C PRO A 458 -7.89 17.25 -17.60
N ASP A 459 -7.44 18.40 -18.10
CA ASP A 459 -8.33 19.41 -18.69
C ASP A 459 -9.03 18.92 -19.98
N ASP A 460 -8.36 18.08 -20.77
CA ASP A 460 -8.96 17.42 -21.93
C ASP A 460 -10.05 16.40 -21.56
N VAL A 461 -9.90 15.73 -20.41
CA VAL A 461 -10.90 14.84 -19.82
C VAL A 461 -12.08 15.67 -19.27
N VAL A 462 -11.81 16.79 -18.59
CA VAL A 462 -12.86 17.75 -18.14
C VAL A 462 -13.70 18.23 -19.32
N GLU A 463 -13.09 18.61 -20.42
CA GLU A 463 -13.81 19.02 -21.63
C GLU A 463 -14.71 17.91 -22.16
N ARG A 464 -14.20 16.69 -22.17
CA ARG A 464 -14.98 15.53 -22.59
C ARG A 464 -16.14 15.23 -21.66
N MET A 465 -15.96 15.39 -20.33
CA MET A 465 -17.04 15.25 -19.34
C MET A 465 -18.16 16.25 -19.57
N LEU A 466 -17.83 17.52 -19.69
CA LEU A 466 -18.80 18.61 -19.92
C LEU A 466 -19.50 18.48 -21.28
N GLY A 467 -18.76 18.07 -22.31
CA GLY A 467 -19.31 17.76 -23.63
C GLY A 467 -20.25 16.56 -23.62
N MET A 468 -19.94 15.52 -22.86
CA MET A 468 -20.77 14.32 -22.66
C MET A 468 -22.09 14.65 -21.96
N ALA A 469 -22.02 15.58 -20.97
CA ALA A 469 -23.20 16.12 -20.32
C ALA A 469 -24.00 17.11 -21.22
N ASP A 470 -23.47 17.52 -22.36
CA ASP A 470 -24.05 18.52 -23.25
C ASP A 470 -24.47 19.80 -22.50
N VAL A 471 -23.51 20.34 -21.69
CA VAL A 471 -23.75 21.53 -20.85
C VAL A 471 -24.10 22.75 -21.69
N LYS A 472 -25.18 23.44 -21.32
CA LYS A 472 -25.71 24.61 -22.05
C LYS A 472 -25.48 25.91 -21.29
N PRO A 473 -25.41 27.05 -22.00
CA PRO A 473 -25.34 28.34 -21.33
C PRO A 473 -26.50 28.58 -20.37
N GLY A 474 -26.20 29.06 -19.16
CA GLY A 474 -27.16 29.36 -18.11
C GLY A 474 -27.61 28.17 -17.27
N GLU A 475 -27.31 26.94 -17.65
CA GLU A 475 -27.57 25.76 -16.81
C GLU A 475 -26.78 25.81 -15.49
N LEU A 476 -27.24 25.08 -14.49
CA LEU A 476 -26.63 24.99 -13.19
C LEU A 476 -25.86 23.66 -13.05
N VAL A 477 -24.55 23.75 -13.01
CA VAL A 477 -23.62 22.62 -12.83
C VAL A 477 -23.21 22.50 -11.37
N TYR A 478 -23.39 21.33 -10.76
CA TYR A 478 -22.85 21.00 -9.45
C TYR A 478 -21.68 20.03 -9.60
N ASP A 479 -20.55 20.38 -9.00
CA ASP A 479 -19.36 19.53 -8.96
C ASP A 479 -19.13 19.02 -7.54
N LEU A 480 -19.26 17.71 -7.33
CA LEU A 480 -19.25 17.08 -6.02
C LEU A 480 -17.85 16.58 -5.67
N GLY A 481 -17.16 17.28 -4.78
CA GLY A 481 -15.74 17.11 -4.53
C GLY A 481 -14.92 17.91 -5.55
N SER A 482 -15.16 19.22 -5.59
CA SER A 482 -14.68 20.07 -6.70
C SER A 482 -13.16 20.29 -6.73
N GLY A 483 -12.46 19.87 -5.69
CA GLY A 483 -11.01 19.98 -5.63
C GLY A 483 -10.51 21.41 -5.85
N ASP A 484 -9.70 21.62 -6.88
CA ASP A 484 -9.14 22.92 -7.24
C ASP A 484 -10.06 23.78 -8.14
N GLY A 485 -11.30 23.35 -8.32
CA GLY A 485 -12.34 24.09 -9.05
C GLY A 485 -12.26 24.01 -10.58
N ARG A 486 -11.36 23.19 -11.15
CA ARG A 486 -11.13 23.16 -12.61
C ARG A 486 -12.38 22.83 -13.42
N ILE A 487 -13.24 21.91 -12.96
CA ILE A 487 -14.47 21.51 -13.68
C ILE A 487 -15.48 22.65 -13.68
N VAL A 488 -15.77 23.28 -12.55
CA VAL A 488 -16.71 24.41 -12.46
C VAL A 488 -16.21 25.64 -13.21
N ILE A 489 -14.90 25.89 -13.20
CA ILE A 489 -14.25 26.96 -13.97
C ILE A 489 -14.41 26.69 -15.48
N ALA A 490 -14.16 25.45 -15.93
CA ALA A 490 -14.34 25.06 -17.32
C ALA A 490 -15.80 25.15 -17.76
N ALA A 491 -16.75 24.70 -16.93
CA ALA A 491 -18.18 24.81 -17.20
C ALA A 491 -18.65 26.26 -17.42
N ALA A 492 -18.17 27.19 -16.57
CA ALA A 492 -18.48 28.60 -16.71
C ALA A 492 -17.80 29.23 -17.92
N LYS A 493 -16.50 29.00 -18.08
CA LYS A 493 -15.67 29.69 -19.08
C LYS A 493 -15.97 29.24 -20.51
N LYS A 494 -16.15 27.94 -20.71
CA LYS A 494 -16.29 27.34 -22.04
C LYS A 494 -17.76 27.13 -22.46
N HIS A 495 -18.64 26.90 -21.48
CA HIS A 495 -20.04 26.61 -21.76
C HIS A 495 -21.00 27.72 -21.32
N GLY A 496 -20.54 28.77 -20.62
CA GLY A 496 -21.39 29.83 -20.10
C GLY A 496 -22.41 29.38 -19.05
N ALA A 497 -22.12 28.27 -18.38
CA ALA A 497 -22.94 27.72 -17.32
C ALA A 497 -22.72 28.43 -16.00
N ARG A 498 -23.74 28.42 -15.12
CA ARG A 498 -23.53 28.72 -13.70
C ARG A 498 -23.04 27.46 -13.01
N ALA A 499 -22.08 27.55 -12.14
CA ALA A 499 -21.50 26.37 -11.51
C ALA A 499 -21.27 26.55 -10.02
N VAL A 500 -21.50 25.51 -9.24
CA VAL A 500 -21.20 25.46 -7.81
C VAL A 500 -20.30 24.26 -7.56
N GLY A 501 -19.10 24.52 -7.04
CA GLY A 501 -18.19 23.48 -6.57
C GLY A 501 -18.37 23.27 -5.07
N TYR A 502 -18.63 22.04 -4.68
CA TYR A 502 -18.72 21.65 -3.28
C TYR A 502 -17.44 20.91 -2.88
N GLU A 503 -16.73 21.45 -1.91
CA GLU A 503 -15.46 20.88 -1.44
C GLU A 503 -15.41 20.90 0.09
N ILE A 504 -14.91 19.83 0.67
CA ILE A 504 -14.83 19.67 2.12
C ILE A 504 -13.44 20.07 2.67
N ASP A 505 -12.40 20.10 1.84
CA ASP A 505 -11.06 20.51 2.23
C ASP A 505 -10.95 22.06 2.18
N PRO A 506 -10.82 22.75 3.34
CA PRO A 506 -10.79 24.21 3.38
C PRO A 506 -9.65 24.82 2.55
N ARG A 507 -8.54 24.10 2.38
CA ARG A 507 -7.40 24.57 1.58
C ARG A 507 -7.71 24.52 0.08
N LEU A 508 -8.41 23.48 -0.37
CA LEU A 508 -8.88 23.38 -1.76
C LEU A 508 -9.98 24.38 -2.04
N VAL A 509 -10.85 24.65 -1.06
CA VAL A 509 -11.86 25.73 -1.15
C VAL A 509 -11.19 27.08 -1.36
N GLU A 510 -10.16 27.41 -0.58
CA GLU A 510 -9.40 28.66 -0.72
C GLU A 510 -8.68 28.74 -2.07
N LEU A 511 -8.01 27.66 -2.48
CA LEU A 511 -7.33 27.56 -3.78
C LEU A 511 -8.31 27.75 -4.95
N SER A 512 -9.45 27.09 -4.89
CA SER A 512 -10.48 27.19 -5.93
C SER A 512 -11.06 28.59 -6.02
N ARG A 513 -11.40 29.22 -4.88
CA ARG A 513 -11.87 30.61 -4.83
C ARG A 513 -10.88 31.59 -5.42
N LYS A 514 -9.60 31.41 -5.08
CA LYS A 514 -8.53 32.21 -5.67
C LYS A 514 -8.48 32.06 -7.21
N LYS A 515 -8.56 30.82 -7.73
CA LYS A 515 -8.56 30.57 -9.17
C LYS A 515 -9.80 31.14 -9.88
N VAL A 516 -10.96 31.13 -9.24
CA VAL A 516 -12.20 31.72 -9.75
C VAL A 516 -12.04 33.25 -9.88
N ALA A 517 -11.52 33.91 -8.83
CA ALA A 517 -11.29 35.35 -8.81
C ALA A 517 -10.23 35.78 -9.84
N GLU A 518 -9.11 35.08 -9.95
CA GLU A 518 -8.06 35.35 -10.95
C GLU A 518 -8.59 35.29 -12.39
N GLN A 519 -9.61 34.45 -12.66
CA GLN A 519 -10.24 34.34 -13.95
C GLN A 519 -11.51 35.22 -14.11
N GLN A 520 -11.84 36.03 -13.09
CA GLN A 520 -12.99 36.93 -13.08
C GLN A 520 -14.34 36.21 -13.29
N LEU A 521 -14.47 35.00 -12.75
CA LEU A 521 -15.65 34.14 -12.90
C LEU A 521 -16.61 34.18 -11.71
N ASP A 522 -16.42 35.07 -10.73
CA ASP A 522 -17.20 35.16 -9.48
C ASP A 522 -18.70 35.31 -9.68
N ARG A 523 -19.14 35.79 -10.86
CA ARG A 523 -20.57 35.94 -11.20
C ARG A 523 -21.21 34.62 -11.67
N LEU A 524 -20.42 33.65 -12.09
CA LEU A 524 -20.86 32.39 -12.66
C LEU A 524 -20.51 31.20 -11.78
N VAL A 525 -19.43 31.29 -11.01
CA VAL A 525 -18.90 30.18 -10.21
C VAL A 525 -18.90 30.53 -8.74
N THR A 526 -19.44 29.62 -7.93
CA THR A 526 -19.39 29.68 -6.47
C THR A 526 -18.68 28.43 -5.94
N ILE A 527 -17.82 28.58 -4.93
CA ILE A 527 -17.20 27.46 -4.23
C ILE A 527 -17.69 27.42 -2.78
N GLU A 528 -18.36 26.34 -2.42
CA GLU A 528 -18.95 26.13 -1.12
C GLU A 528 -18.11 25.13 -0.29
N HIS A 529 -17.85 25.51 0.96
CA HIS A 529 -17.20 24.62 1.92
C HIS A 529 -18.27 23.76 2.60
N GLU A 530 -18.61 22.62 1.97
CA GLU A 530 -19.73 21.78 2.41
C GLU A 530 -19.45 20.28 2.24
N ASP A 531 -20.11 19.47 3.07
CA ASP A 531 -20.13 18.02 2.93
C ASP A 531 -21.16 17.59 1.86
N VAL A 532 -20.69 17.03 0.76
CA VAL A 532 -21.51 16.61 -0.37
C VAL A 532 -22.66 15.65 0.01
N PHE A 533 -22.55 14.96 1.14
CA PHE A 533 -23.57 14.02 1.62
C PHE A 533 -24.73 14.68 2.36
N THR A 534 -24.66 16.00 2.61
CA THR A 534 -25.69 16.77 3.32
C THR A 534 -26.48 17.70 2.40
N LEU A 535 -26.12 17.78 1.11
CA LEU A 535 -26.63 18.76 0.16
C LEU A 535 -28.00 18.39 -0.40
N ASP A 536 -28.77 19.41 -0.74
CA ASP A 536 -29.92 19.32 -1.65
C ASP A 536 -29.44 19.53 -3.09
N LEU A 537 -29.42 18.44 -3.87
CA LEU A 537 -28.97 18.43 -5.25
C LEU A 537 -30.12 18.67 -6.26
N SER A 538 -31.37 18.86 -5.80
CA SER A 538 -32.57 18.89 -6.66
C SER A 538 -32.57 20.01 -7.70
N LYS A 539 -31.80 21.08 -7.51
CA LYS A 539 -31.72 22.25 -8.40
C LYS A 539 -30.77 22.05 -9.58
N ALA A 540 -29.84 21.08 -9.52
CA ALA A 540 -28.83 20.88 -10.54
C ALA A 540 -29.45 20.51 -11.90
N ASP A 541 -28.92 21.05 -12.99
CA ASP A 541 -29.15 20.60 -14.37
C ASP A 541 -28.14 19.54 -14.76
N VAL A 542 -26.90 19.70 -14.29
CA VAL A 542 -25.79 18.77 -14.48
C VAL A 542 -25.07 18.54 -13.15
N ILE A 543 -24.67 17.30 -12.91
CA ILE A 543 -23.80 16.93 -11.79
C ILE A 543 -22.54 16.29 -12.36
N THR A 544 -21.39 16.77 -11.93
CA THR A 544 -20.10 16.13 -12.14
C THR A 544 -19.59 15.53 -10.84
N VAL A 545 -18.96 14.36 -10.92
CA VAL A 545 -18.47 13.66 -9.74
C VAL A 545 -17.25 12.80 -10.06
N PHE A 546 -16.22 12.93 -9.22
CA PHE A 546 -15.08 12.03 -9.22
C PHE A 546 -14.84 11.54 -7.79
N LEU A 547 -15.64 10.58 -7.39
CA LEU A 547 -15.59 9.97 -6.06
C LEU A 547 -15.52 8.45 -6.17
N TYR A 548 -14.94 7.81 -5.15
CA TYR A 548 -14.86 6.36 -5.11
C TYR A 548 -16.24 5.68 -5.07
N PRO A 549 -16.37 4.44 -5.57
CA PRO A 549 -17.65 3.73 -5.66
C PRO A 549 -18.47 3.72 -4.36
N ALA A 550 -17.79 3.61 -3.23
CA ALA A 550 -18.42 3.64 -1.92
C ALA A 550 -19.05 4.98 -1.56
N LEU A 551 -18.39 6.07 -1.92
CA LEU A 551 -18.91 7.43 -1.72
C LEU A 551 -20.06 7.70 -2.71
N MET A 552 -19.95 7.17 -3.92
CA MET A 552 -21.03 7.23 -4.91
C MET A 552 -22.27 6.44 -4.44
N GLU A 553 -22.11 5.32 -3.76
CA GLU A 553 -23.23 4.59 -3.12
C GLU A 553 -23.96 5.47 -2.09
N ARG A 554 -23.21 6.20 -1.27
CA ARG A 554 -23.75 7.14 -0.27
C ARG A 554 -24.51 8.31 -0.90
N LEU A 555 -24.17 8.73 -2.12
CA LEU A 555 -24.87 9.80 -2.84
C LEU A 555 -26.21 9.36 -3.43
N LYS A 556 -26.44 8.08 -3.68
CA LYS A 556 -27.66 7.58 -4.34
C LYS A 556 -28.98 8.12 -3.77
N PRO A 557 -29.21 8.20 -2.45
CA PRO A 557 -30.45 8.74 -1.89
C PRO A 557 -30.73 10.19 -2.28
N GLN A 558 -29.66 11.00 -2.47
CA GLN A 558 -29.77 12.39 -2.92
C GLN A 558 -30.01 12.44 -4.45
N LEU A 559 -29.31 11.59 -5.20
CA LEU A 559 -29.44 11.50 -6.66
C LEU A 559 -30.85 10.99 -7.10
N GLN A 560 -31.52 10.20 -6.27
CA GLN A 560 -32.91 9.77 -6.51
C GLN A 560 -33.92 10.91 -6.41
N LYS A 561 -33.57 12.03 -5.77
CA LYS A 561 -34.42 13.22 -5.61
C LYS A 561 -34.20 14.27 -6.70
N LEU A 562 -33.34 13.99 -7.67
CA LEU A 562 -33.04 14.89 -8.76
C LEU A 562 -34.28 15.08 -9.67
N LYS A 563 -34.43 16.28 -10.22
CA LYS A 563 -35.45 16.55 -11.22
C LYS A 563 -35.24 15.69 -12.47
N PRO A 564 -36.30 15.23 -13.13
CA PRO A 564 -36.20 14.49 -14.38
C PRO A 564 -35.39 15.25 -15.42
N GLY A 565 -34.46 14.53 -16.09
CA GLY A 565 -33.60 15.11 -17.11
C GLY A 565 -32.26 15.64 -16.60
N THR A 566 -32.01 15.71 -15.27
CA THR A 566 -30.70 16.03 -14.74
C THR A 566 -29.66 15.02 -15.24
N ARG A 567 -28.56 15.49 -15.78
CA ARG A 567 -27.46 14.67 -16.31
C ARG A 567 -26.39 14.55 -15.26
N ILE A 568 -25.87 13.32 -15.08
CA ILE A 568 -24.82 13.03 -14.12
C ILE A 568 -23.66 12.44 -14.90
N VAL A 569 -22.46 13.03 -14.78
CA VAL A 569 -21.24 12.49 -15.37
C VAL A 569 -20.26 12.16 -14.28
N SER A 570 -19.79 10.92 -14.26
CA SER A 570 -18.71 10.54 -13.38
C SER A 570 -17.42 10.27 -14.14
N HIS A 571 -16.32 10.52 -13.45
CA HIS A 571 -14.98 10.19 -13.88
C HIS A 571 -14.52 8.91 -13.18
N GLN A 572 -13.96 7.98 -13.93
CA GLN A 572 -13.31 6.72 -13.56
C GLN A 572 -14.24 5.64 -12.98
N PHE A 573 -15.29 5.98 -12.26
CA PHE A 573 -16.13 5.01 -11.54
C PHE A 573 -17.60 5.07 -11.96
N GLU A 574 -18.22 3.90 -12.04
CA GLU A 574 -19.63 3.73 -12.26
C GLU A 574 -20.39 3.67 -10.93
N PHE A 575 -21.64 4.14 -10.89
CA PHE A 575 -22.48 3.96 -9.69
C PHE A 575 -22.76 2.48 -9.47
N PRO A 576 -22.41 1.91 -8.30
CA PRO A 576 -22.60 0.48 -8.04
C PRO A 576 -24.03 0.02 -8.28
N GLY A 577 -24.19 -0.98 -9.15
CA GLY A 577 -25.50 -1.56 -9.49
C GLY A 577 -26.45 -0.67 -10.28
N VAL A 578 -25.99 0.46 -10.80
CA VAL A 578 -26.78 1.37 -11.65
C VAL A 578 -26.09 1.51 -13.01
N PRO A 579 -26.53 0.79 -14.06
CA PRO A 579 -25.85 0.83 -15.36
C PRO A 579 -25.88 2.23 -15.96
N ALA A 580 -24.74 2.68 -16.47
CA ALA A 580 -24.62 3.95 -17.15
C ALA A 580 -25.41 3.92 -18.49
N LYS A 581 -25.99 5.06 -18.87
CA LYS A 581 -26.61 5.26 -20.18
C LYS A 581 -25.55 5.27 -21.28
N GLN A 582 -24.37 5.80 -20.98
CA GLN A 582 -23.25 5.87 -21.89
C GLN A 582 -21.95 5.74 -21.07
N ALA A 583 -20.98 5.02 -21.63
CA ALA A 583 -19.63 4.94 -21.11
C ALA A 583 -18.64 5.21 -22.26
N VAL A 584 -17.58 5.97 -21.97
CA VAL A 584 -16.55 6.33 -22.94
C VAL A 584 -15.18 6.24 -22.26
N THR A 585 -14.19 5.73 -22.98
CA THR A 585 -12.78 5.82 -22.57
C THR A 585 -12.12 6.96 -23.33
N VAL A 586 -11.38 7.79 -22.62
CA VAL A 586 -10.63 8.94 -23.15
C VAL A 586 -9.17 8.68 -22.90
N GLU A 587 -8.36 8.67 -23.94
CA GLU A 587 -6.91 8.69 -23.85
C GLU A 587 -6.47 10.14 -23.67
N SER A 588 -6.07 10.52 -22.47
CA SER A 588 -5.63 11.89 -22.19
C SER A 588 -4.26 12.15 -22.77
N LYS A 589 -4.10 13.33 -23.35
CA LYS A 589 -2.81 13.81 -23.87
C LYS A 589 -1.96 14.52 -22.80
N GLU A 590 -2.58 14.84 -21.66
CA GLU A 590 -1.90 15.56 -20.58
C GLU A 590 -1.11 14.62 -19.67
N ASP A 591 -1.65 13.44 -19.38
CA ASP A 591 -1.00 12.47 -18.51
C ASP A 591 -0.69 11.12 -19.19
N ASN A 592 -1.12 10.95 -20.45
CA ASN A 592 -0.98 9.72 -21.25
C ASN A 592 -1.64 8.50 -20.61
N GLU A 593 -2.74 8.72 -19.86
CA GLU A 593 -3.51 7.65 -19.22
C GLU A 593 -4.92 7.55 -19.83
N SER A 594 -5.53 6.36 -19.68
CA SER A 594 -6.90 6.08 -20.07
C SER A 594 -7.87 6.45 -18.96
N HIS A 595 -8.83 7.32 -19.25
CA HIS A 595 -9.86 7.76 -18.32
C HIS A 595 -11.24 7.26 -18.75
N ARG A 596 -11.98 6.65 -17.84
CA ARG A 596 -13.33 6.19 -18.10
C ARG A 596 -14.34 7.24 -17.65
N LEU A 597 -15.28 7.58 -18.52
CA LEU A 597 -16.37 8.51 -18.24
C LEU A 597 -17.72 7.80 -18.37
N PHE A 598 -18.63 8.10 -17.46
CA PHE A 598 -19.96 7.49 -17.42
C PHE A 598 -21.02 8.57 -17.32
N LEU A 599 -22.13 8.40 -18.09
CA LEU A 599 -23.25 9.32 -18.11
C LEU A 599 -24.53 8.63 -17.68
N TRP A 600 -25.29 9.26 -16.81
CA TRP A 600 -26.65 8.93 -16.44
C TRP A 600 -27.59 10.13 -16.67
N THR A 601 -28.88 9.84 -16.70
CA THR A 601 -29.94 10.85 -16.71
C THR A 601 -30.97 10.49 -15.63
N ALA A 602 -31.32 11.44 -14.77
CA ALA A 602 -32.33 11.22 -13.74
C ALA A 602 -33.74 11.04 -14.36
N PRO A 603 -34.59 10.20 -13.77
CA PRO A 603 -34.36 9.38 -12.60
C PRO A 603 -33.39 8.24 -12.89
N LEU A 604 -32.55 7.93 -11.91
CA LEU A 604 -31.62 6.80 -12.05
C LEU A 604 -32.41 5.49 -12.18
N PRO A 605 -31.98 4.55 -13.05
CA PRO A 605 -32.62 3.26 -13.17
C PRO A 605 -32.61 2.49 -11.85
N ALA A 606 -33.71 1.77 -11.57
CA ALA A 606 -33.78 0.90 -10.40
C ALA A 606 -32.68 -0.19 -10.42
N ARG A 607 -32.20 -0.57 -9.26
CA ARG A 607 -31.20 -1.64 -9.11
C ARG A 607 -31.66 -2.90 -9.84
N LYS A 608 -30.85 -3.44 -10.76
CA LYS A 608 -31.07 -4.81 -11.24
C LYS A 608 -30.92 -5.75 -10.05
N PRO A 609 -31.88 -6.64 -9.79
CA PRO A 609 -31.68 -7.67 -8.79
C PRO A 609 -30.46 -8.51 -9.18
N ALA A 610 -29.64 -8.88 -8.19
CA ALA A 610 -28.56 -9.84 -8.40
C ALA A 610 -29.14 -11.11 -9.04
N PRO A 611 -28.45 -11.76 -10.00
CA PRO A 611 -28.91 -13.02 -10.53
C PRO A 611 -29.15 -13.97 -9.35
N GLN A 612 -30.38 -14.47 -9.21
CA GLN A 612 -30.68 -15.57 -8.29
C GLN A 612 -29.89 -16.78 -8.81
N GLU A 613 -28.91 -17.24 -8.02
CA GLU A 613 -28.33 -18.55 -8.27
C GLU A 613 -29.46 -19.58 -8.22
N ALA A 614 -29.63 -20.29 -9.34
CA ALA A 614 -30.54 -21.42 -9.39
C ALA A 614 -30.11 -22.46 -8.36
N PRO A 615 -31.03 -23.01 -7.59
CA PRO A 615 -30.69 -24.05 -6.62
C PRO A 615 -30.15 -25.27 -7.37
N ARG A 616 -28.94 -25.69 -7.00
CA ARG A 616 -28.36 -26.98 -7.37
C ARG A 616 -28.68 -28.03 -6.31
#